data_dd40d3f0a013cc7134a931795ebcef54
#
_entry.id   dd40d3f0a013cc7134a931795ebcef54
#
_cell.length_a   1.000
_cell.length_b   1.000
_cell.length_c   1.000
_cell.angle_alpha   90.00
_cell.angle_beta   90.00
_cell.angle_gamma   90.00
#
_symmetry.space_group_name_H-M   'P 1'
#
loop_
_entity.id
_entity.type
_entity.pdbx_description
1 polymer ?
#
loop_
_entity_poly.entity_id
_entity_poly.type
_entity_poly.pdbx_seq_one_letter_code
_entity_poly.pdbx_strand_id
1 'polypeptide(L)'
;MRPFNTWIKVQETQMASSPSSAPHPVDQIPPFGKLTILGIQHVLAFYAGAVVVPLVIASGLGLDKHTLVHLINADLLTCGIATIIQSAGIGRFIGVKLPLIQGVTFTAVSPLIAIGAAATPAGADPRTGLATMYGSIIAVGLIVF
;
A
#
# COMPACT_ATOMS: atom_id res chain seq x y z
N MET A 1 -33.83 25.98 24.62
CA MET A 1 -32.74 26.11 23.60
C MET A 1 -31.53 26.75 24.26
N ARG A 2 -30.41 26.04 24.39
CA ARG A 2 -29.17 26.65 24.89
C ARG A 2 -28.53 27.46 23.76
N PRO A 3 -28.05 28.69 24.02
CA PRO A 3 -27.51 29.53 22.98
C PRO A 3 -26.22 28.89 22.35
N PHE A 4 -26.07 29.03 21.06
CA PHE A 4 -24.98 28.45 20.25
C PHE A 4 -23.56 28.72 20.85
N ASN A 5 -23.40 29.87 21.47
CA ASN A 5 -22.14 30.26 22.13
C ASN A 5 -21.73 29.37 23.32
N THR A 6 -22.68 28.62 23.90
CA THR A 6 -22.39 27.70 25.01
C THR A 6 -21.64 26.46 24.52
N TRP A 7 -21.96 25.98 23.32
CA TRP A 7 -21.28 24.83 22.71
C TRP A 7 -19.84 25.16 22.30
N ILE A 8 -19.61 26.35 21.78
CA ILE A 8 -18.25 26.80 21.40
C ILE A 8 -17.37 26.87 22.66
N LYS A 9 -17.86 27.47 23.75
CA LYS A 9 -17.12 27.56 25.02
C LYS A 9 -16.82 26.17 25.64
N VAL A 10 -17.75 25.20 25.52
CA VAL A 10 -17.51 23.85 26.00
C VAL A 10 -16.41 23.16 25.19
N GLN A 11 -16.40 23.35 23.87
CA GLN A 11 -15.33 22.82 23.00
C GLN A 11 -13.97 23.46 23.27
N GLU A 12 -13.93 24.79 23.41
CA GLU A 12 -12.71 25.50 23.77
C GLU A 12 -12.14 25.06 25.12
N THR A 13 -13.01 24.84 26.10
CA THR A 13 -12.59 24.36 27.43
C THR A 13 -12.09 22.92 27.37
N GLN A 14 -12.69 22.05 26.54
CA GLN A 14 -12.22 20.68 26.34
C GLN A 14 -10.89 20.62 25.58
N MET A 15 -10.66 21.50 24.60
CA MET A 15 -9.38 21.58 23.91
C MET A 15 -8.27 22.16 24.81
N ALA A 16 -8.60 23.14 25.67
CA ALA A 16 -7.65 23.74 26.61
C ALA A 16 -7.29 22.82 27.79
N SER A 17 -8.14 21.85 28.13
CA SER A 17 -7.91 20.91 29.24
C SER A 17 -7.25 19.59 28.81
N SER A 18 -6.87 19.43 27.55
CA SER A 18 -6.07 18.29 27.11
C SER A 18 -4.69 18.40 27.78
N PRO A 19 -4.28 17.48 28.66
CA PRO A 19 -2.96 17.54 29.24
C PRO A 19 -1.92 17.36 28.14
N SER A 20 -1.12 18.39 27.88
CA SER A 20 -0.09 18.43 26.85
C SER A 20 1.09 17.47 27.10
N SER A 21 0.98 16.59 28.12
CA SER A 21 1.99 15.63 28.54
C SER A 21 1.71 14.18 28.14
N ALA A 22 0.54 13.87 27.57
CA ALA A 22 0.29 12.51 27.09
C ALA A 22 0.97 12.35 25.71
N PRO A 23 1.79 11.29 25.50
CA PRO A 23 2.39 11.02 24.20
C PRO A 23 1.29 10.85 23.16
N HIS A 24 1.52 11.44 21.96
CA HIS A 24 0.56 11.36 20.88
C HIS A 24 0.21 9.89 20.59
N PRO A 25 -1.06 9.53 20.29
CA PRO A 25 -1.44 8.13 20.04
C PRO A 25 -0.56 7.41 19.01
N VAL A 26 0.04 8.14 18.06
CA VAL A 26 0.96 7.60 17.05
C VAL A 26 2.31 7.19 17.65
N ASP A 27 2.73 7.79 18.77
CA ASP A 27 4.00 7.51 19.45
C ASP A 27 3.87 6.40 20.49
N GLN A 28 2.65 5.90 20.73
CA GLN A 28 2.40 4.84 21.69
C GLN A 28 2.66 3.47 21.07
N ILE A 29 3.55 2.71 21.67
CA ILE A 29 3.81 1.31 21.27
C ILE A 29 2.88 0.39 22.08
N PRO A 30 1.91 -0.27 21.42
CA PRO A 30 1.02 -1.23 22.09
C PRO A 30 1.81 -2.41 22.67
N PRO A 31 1.30 -3.11 23.70
CA PRO A 31 1.93 -4.33 24.20
C PRO A 31 2.03 -5.38 23.09
N PHE A 32 3.11 -6.18 23.11
CA PHE A 32 3.50 -7.11 22.04
C PHE A 32 2.34 -8.02 21.57
N GLY A 33 1.52 -8.56 22.48
CA GLY A 33 0.38 -9.40 22.11
C GLY A 33 -0.67 -8.67 21.26
N LYS A 34 -1.00 -7.41 21.61
CA LYS A 34 -1.91 -6.59 20.84
C LYS A 34 -1.33 -6.22 19.48
N LEU A 35 -0.04 -5.91 19.44
CA LEU A 35 0.67 -5.61 18.20
C LEU A 35 0.64 -6.79 17.22
N THR A 36 0.87 -8.00 17.72
CA THR A 36 0.85 -9.23 16.92
C THR A 36 -0.53 -9.50 16.34
N ILE A 37 -1.59 -9.38 17.15
CA ILE A 37 -2.97 -9.60 16.68
C ILE A 37 -3.34 -8.58 15.60
N LEU A 38 -3.05 -7.29 15.82
CA LEU A 38 -3.30 -6.24 14.85
C LEU A 38 -2.49 -6.46 13.56
N GLY A 39 -1.22 -6.88 13.68
CA GLY A 39 -0.38 -7.21 12.52
C GLY A 39 -0.96 -8.35 11.69
N ILE A 40 -1.38 -9.44 12.33
CA ILE A 40 -2.03 -10.57 11.64
C ILE A 40 -3.32 -10.13 10.95
N GLN A 41 -4.17 -9.32 11.61
CA GLN A 41 -5.37 -8.78 10.99
C GLN A 41 -5.07 -7.96 9.74
N HIS A 42 -4.05 -7.11 9.78
CA HIS A 42 -3.63 -6.31 8.63
C HIS A 42 -3.15 -7.19 7.47
N VAL A 43 -2.32 -8.19 7.75
CA VAL A 43 -1.84 -9.13 6.73
C VAL A 43 -3.00 -9.90 6.10
N LEU A 44 -3.93 -10.42 6.89
CA LEU A 44 -5.09 -11.17 6.37
C LEU A 44 -6.01 -10.29 5.52
N ALA A 45 -6.26 -9.06 5.95
CA ALA A 45 -7.09 -8.12 5.19
C ALA A 45 -6.45 -7.72 3.87
N PHE A 46 -5.14 -7.52 3.85
CA PHE A 46 -4.38 -7.11 2.67
C PHE A 46 -4.15 -8.27 1.68
N TYR A 47 -3.95 -9.50 2.18
CA TYR A 47 -3.53 -10.66 1.40
C TYR A 47 -4.45 -10.93 0.20
N ALA A 48 -5.76 -10.86 0.39
CA ALA A 48 -6.72 -11.10 -0.68
C ALA A 48 -6.53 -10.11 -1.86
N GLY A 49 -6.35 -8.82 -1.56
CA GLY A 49 -6.10 -7.79 -2.57
C GLY A 49 -4.75 -7.95 -3.27
N ALA A 50 -3.71 -8.28 -2.51
CA ALA A 50 -2.35 -8.47 -3.02
C ALA A 50 -2.25 -9.65 -4.01
N VAL A 51 -3.01 -10.72 -3.81
CA VAL A 51 -3.00 -11.88 -4.71
C VAL A 51 -3.88 -11.67 -5.94
N VAL A 52 -5.01 -10.97 -5.79
CA VAL A 52 -5.96 -10.77 -6.90
C VAL A 52 -5.38 -9.90 -8.01
N VAL A 53 -4.59 -8.87 -7.69
CA VAL A 53 -4.02 -7.98 -8.72
C VAL A 53 -3.05 -8.71 -9.66
N PRO A 54 -2.04 -9.46 -9.20
CA PRO A 54 -1.21 -10.31 -10.06
C PRO A 54 -2.02 -11.32 -10.88
N LEU A 55 -3.08 -11.92 -10.31
CA LEU A 55 -3.98 -12.83 -11.02
C LEU A 55 -4.66 -12.15 -12.20
N VAL A 56 -5.21 -10.94 -12.01
CA VAL A 56 -5.90 -10.19 -13.06
C VAL A 56 -4.91 -9.76 -14.15
N ILE A 57 -3.71 -9.32 -13.79
CA ILE A 57 -2.65 -8.95 -14.74
C ILE A 57 -2.22 -10.19 -15.56
N ALA A 58 -1.96 -11.31 -14.91
CA ALA A 58 -1.54 -12.54 -15.56
C ALA A 58 -2.62 -13.05 -16.53
N SER A 59 -3.89 -12.98 -16.14
CA SER A 59 -5.01 -13.34 -16.99
C SER A 59 -5.15 -12.38 -18.19
N GLY A 60 -5.00 -11.07 -17.95
CA GLY A 60 -5.10 -10.05 -19.01
C GLY A 60 -3.97 -10.11 -20.05
N LEU A 61 -2.78 -10.57 -19.64
CA LEU A 61 -1.62 -10.72 -20.54
C LEU A 61 -1.44 -12.15 -21.07
N GLY A 62 -2.26 -13.12 -20.64
CA GLY A 62 -2.14 -14.52 -21.06
C GLY A 62 -0.87 -15.21 -20.52
N LEU A 63 -0.42 -14.85 -19.30
CA LEU A 63 0.79 -15.43 -18.70
C LEU A 63 0.56 -16.88 -18.26
N ASP A 64 1.63 -17.68 -18.34
CA ASP A 64 1.63 -19.05 -17.85
C ASP A 64 1.59 -19.13 -16.31
N LYS A 65 1.13 -20.26 -15.79
CA LYS A 65 0.97 -20.48 -14.35
C LYS A 65 2.28 -20.32 -13.55
N HIS A 66 3.40 -20.72 -14.14
CA HIS A 66 4.70 -20.59 -13.50
C HIS A 66 5.08 -19.11 -13.31
N THR A 67 4.93 -18.31 -14.36
CA THR A 67 5.16 -16.85 -14.31
C THR A 67 4.21 -16.18 -13.31
N LEU A 68 2.94 -16.58 -13.26
CA LEU A 68 1.98 -16.07 -12.28
C LEU A 68 2.44 -16.32 -10.83
N VAL A 69 2.91 -17.52 -10.50
CA VAL A 69 3.39 -17.84 -9.14
C VAL A 69 4.59 -16.96 -8.77
N HIS A 70 5.54 -16.79 -9.69
CA HIS A 70 6.66 -15.88 -9.47
C HIS A 70 6.22 -14.42 -9.28
N LEU A 71 5.23 -13.98 -10.05
CA LEU A 71 4.67 -12.64 -9.96
C LEU A 71 4.05 -12.39 -8.58
N ILE A 72 3.23 -13.31 -8.09
CA ILE A 72 2.62 -13.22 -6.75
C ILE A 72 3.69 -13.19 -5.66
N ASN A 73 4.69 -14.07 -5.73
CA ASN A 73 5.76 -14.13 -4.73
C ASN A 73 6.60 -12.83 -4.72
N ALA A 74 6.93 -12.31 -5.89
CA ALA A 74 7.68 -11.06 -6.02
C ALA A 74 6.87 -9.86 -5.48
N ASP A 75 5.57 -9.81 -5.78
CA ASP A 75 4.68 -8.78 -5.29
C ASP A 75 4.58 -8.78 -3.76
N LEU A 76 4.28 -9.93 -3.16
CA LEU A 76 4.20 -10.08 -1.70
C LEU A 76 5.50 -9.70 -0.99
N LEU A 77 6.66 -10.11 -1.54
CA LEU A 77 7.97 -9.77 -1.00
C LEU A 77 8.21 -8.26 -1.06
N THR A 78 7.94 -7.66 -2.21
CA THR A 78 8.14 -6.22 -2.44
C THR A 78 7.22 -5.38 -1.55
N CYS A 79 5.94 -5.76 -1.44
CA CYS A 79 4.98 -5.14 -0.54
C CYS A 79 5.43 -5.22 0.92
N GLY A 80 5.98 -6.36 1.35
CA GLY A 80 6.51 -6.54 2.69
C GLY A 80 7.69 -5.60 2.98
N ILE A 81 8.67 -5.55 2.08
CA ILE A 81 9.84 -4.67 2.19
C ILE A 81 9.42 -3.20 2.19
N ALA A 82 8.56 -2.80 1.25
CA ALA A 82 8.05 -1.43 1.17
C ALA A 82 7.29 -1.03 2.43
N THR A 83 6.47 -1.92 2.99
CA THR A 83 5.74 -1.71 4.25
C THR A 83 6.68 -1.49 5.42
N ILE A 84 7.76 -2.29 5.53
CA ILE A 84 8.76 -2.13 6.59
C ILE A 84 9.45 -0.76 6.46
N ILE A 85 9.91 -0.40 5.27
CA ILE A 85 10.58 0.89 5.00
C ILE A 85 9.64 2.05 5.33
N GLN A 86 8.38 1.97 4.89
CA GLN A 86 7.36 3.00 5.12
C GLN A 86 7.05 3.17 6.61
N SER A 87 6.90 2.07 7.33
CA SER A 87 6.51 2.07 8.76
C SER A 87 7.68 2.42 9.68
N ALA A 88 8.89 1.90 9.40
CA ALA A 88 10.08 2.20 10.18
C ALA A 88 10.57 3.64 9.98
N GLY A 89 10.48 4.15 8.76
CA GLY A 89 10.98 5.45 8.36
C GLY A 89 12.50 5.55 8.45
N ILE A 90 13.13 5.91 7.36
CA ILE A 90 14.59 6.07 7.31
C ILE A 90 14.92 7.56 7.20
N GLY A 91 15.43 8.16 8.27
CA GLY A 91 15.77 9.58 8.30
C GLY A 91 14.54 10.49 8.23
N ARG A 92 14.65 11.59 7.46
CA ARG A 92 13.58 12.61 7.28
C ARG A 92 12.84 12.48 5.94
N PHE A 93 13.35 11.66 5.04
CA PHE A 93 12.91 11.64 3.63
C PHE A 93 12.19 10.36 3.23
N ILE A 94 12.43 9.25 3.90
CA ILE A 94 11.90 7.95 3.52
C ILE A 94 10.99 7.41 4.62
N GLY A 95 9.72 7.18 4.28
CA GLY A 95 8.70 6.63 5.18
C GLY A 95 8.10 7.67 6.12
N VAL A 96 6.78 7.60 6.29
CA VAL A 96 6.01 8.54 7.14
C VAL A 96 5.87 8.07 8.58
N LYS A 97 6.49 6.94 8.96
CA LYS A 97 6.41 6.33 10.31
C LYS A 97 4.98 6.01 10.75
N LEU A 98 4.12 5.70 9.80
CA LEU A 98 2.76 5.24 10.06
C LEU A 98 2.64 3.76 9.71
N PRO A 99 1.85 2.97 10.44
CA PRO A 99 1.63 1.55 10.18
C PRO A 99 0.71 1.35 8.97
N LEU A 100 1.17 1.77 7.80
CA LEU A 100 0.45 1.65 6.53
C LEU A 100 1.06 0.54 5.70
N ILE A 101 0.24 -0.43 5.28
CA ILE A 101 0.68 -1.48 4.36
C ILE A 101 0.81 -0.86 2.96
N GLN A 102 1.97 -1.06 2.36
CA GLN A 102 2.23 -0.70 0.97
C GLN A 102 1.91 -1.88 0.07
N GLY A 103 1.20 -1.63 -1.02
CA GLY A 103 0.84 -2.70 -1.95
C GLY A 103 0.25 -2.19 -3.24
N VAL A 104 -0.10 -3.13 -4.09
CA VAL A 104 -0.68 -2.87 -5.40
C VAL A 104 -2.08 -2.26 -5.30
N THR A 105 -2.42 -1.43 -6.26
CA THR A 105 -3.75 -0.78 -6.35
C THR A 105 -4.50 -1.23 -7.59
N PHE A 106 -5.80 -1.46 -7.45
CA PHE A 106 -6.67 -1.82 -8.57
C PHE A 106 -6.80 -0.72 -9.62
N THR A 107 -6.63 0.54 -9.25
CA THR A 107 -6.69 1.67 -10.18
C THR A 107 -5.63 1.61 -11.28
N ALA A 108 -4.48 1.02 -11.01
CA ALA A 108 -3.40 0.87 -11.95
C ALA A 108 -3.54 -0.36 -12.87
N VAL A 109 -4.37 -1.34 -12.52
CA VAL A 109 -4.44 -2.64 -13.22
C VAL A 109 -4.84 -2.48 -14.68
N SER A 110 -5.90 -1.74 -14.96
CA SER A 110 -6.40 -1.56 -16.34
C SER A 110 -5.37 -0.88 -17.25
N PRO A 111 -4.78 0.27 -16.90
CA PRO A 111 -3.73 0.87 -17.72
C PRO A 111 -2.49 0.00 -17.86
N LEU A 112 -2.10 -0.76 -16.82
CA LEU A 112 -0.95 -1.65 -16.88
C LEU A 112 -1.16 -2.81 -17.85
N ILE A 113 -2.36 -3.42 -17.86
CA ILE A 113 -2.73 -4.45 -18.84
C ILE A 113 -2.72 -3.87 -20.26
N ALA A 114 -3.24 -2.65 -20.44
CA ALA A 114 -3.24 -2.00 -21.74
C ALA A 114 -1.82 -1.75 -22.28
N ILE A 115 -0.89 -1.28 -21.42
CA ILE A 115 0.51 -1.09 -21.79
C ILE A 115 1.17 -2.43 -22.13
N GLY A 116 0.97 -3.46 -21.31
CA GLY A 116 1.53 -4.79 -21.54
C GLY A 116 1.00 -5.43 -22.83
N ALA A 117 -0.30 -5.35 -23.07
CA ALA A 117 -0.92 -5.87 -24.28
C ALA A 117 -0.46 -5.13 -25.55
N ALA A 118 -0.35 -3.80 -25.49
CA ALA A 118 0.16 -3.00 -26.61
C ALA A 118 1.63 -3.32 -26.93
N ALA A 119 2.41 -3.70 -25.94
CA ALA A 119 3.83 -4.06 -26.10
C ALA A 119 4.03 -5.54 -26.54
N THR A 120 2.96 -6.34 -26.61
CA THR A 120 3.02 -7.76 -27.01
C THR A 120 2.36 -7.93 -28.38
N PRO A 121 3.10 -7.85 -29.48
CA PRO A 121 2.57 -8.13 -30.81
C PRO A 121 2.00 -9.56 -30.89
N ALA A 122 1.08 -9.78 -31.83
CA ALA A 122 0.50 -11.10 -32.04
C ALA A 122 1.58 -12.16 -32.31
N GLY A 123 1.62 -13.21 -31.49
CA GLY A 123 2.63 -14.28 -31.56
C GLY A 123 3.92 -14.03 -30.78
N ALA A 124 4.08 -12.88 -30.10
CA ALA A 124 5.21 -12.63 -29.20
C ALA A 124 4.98 -13.27 -27.81
N ASP A 125 6.10 -13.47 -27.10
CA ASP A 125 6.05 -13.98 -25.71
C ASP A 125 5.34 -12.95 -24.81
N PRO A 126 4.27 -13.33 -24.08
CA PRO A 126 3.57 -12.46 -23.12
C PRO A 126 4.49 -11.82 -22.07
N ARG A 127 5.65 -12.43 -21.79
CA ARG A 127 6.67 -11.86 -20.88
C ARG A 127 7.25 -10.54 -21.37
N THR A 128 7.24 -10.28 -22.68
CA THR A 128 7.66 -8.98 -23.24
C THR A 128 6.74 -7.86 -22.76
N GLY A 129 5.42 -8.08 -22.78
CA GLY A 129 4.45 -7.15 -22.27
C GLY A 129 4.60 -6.91 -20.77
N LEU A 130 4.85 -7.97 -20.01
CA LEU A 130 5.13 -7.89 -18.58
C LEU A 130 6.38 -7.06 -18.28
N ALA A 131 7.47 -7.27 -19.00
CA ALA A 131 8.71 -6.51 -18.84
C ALA A 131 8.51 -5.01 -19.16
N THR A 132 7.78 -4.69 -20.23
CA THR A 132 7.46 -3.30 -20.60
C THR A 132 6.57 -2.63 -19.55
N MET A 133 5.58 -3.34 -19.03
CA MET A 133 4.73 -2.87 -17.95
C MET A 133 5.55 -2.51 -16.70
N TYR A 134 6.44 -3.38 -16.24
CA TYR A 134 7.30 -3.09 -15.09
C TYR A 134 8.30 -1.98 -15.37
N GLY A 135 8.87 -1.94 -16.57
CA GLY A 135 9.73 -0.83 -17.01
C GLY A 135 9.04 0.52 -16.91
N SER A 136 7.77 0.60 -17.31
CA SER A 136 6.97 1.83 -17.20
C SER A 136 6.71 2.24 -15.75
N ILE A 137 6.44 1.28 -14.86
CA ILE A 137 6.25 1.55 -13.43
C ILE A 137 7.52 2.13 -12.81
N ILE A 138 8.67 1.53 -13.12
CA ILE A 138 9.98 2.01 -12.62
C ILE A 138 10.25 3.42 -13.14
N ALA A 139 10.02 3.68 -14.43
CA ALA A 139 10.22 4.99 -15.03
C ALA A 139 9.33 6.06 -14.36
N VAL A 140 8.04 5.76 -14.14
CA VAL A 140 7.13 6.66 -13.42
C VAL A 140 7.59 6.88 -11.99
N GLY A 141 8.02 5.83 -11.29
CA GLY A 141 8.56 5.94 -9.93
C GLY A 141 9.76 6.88 -9.84
N LEU A 142 10.67 6.85 -10.81
CA LEU A 142 11.83 7.74 -10.87
C LEU A 142 11.47 9.20 -11.20
N ILE A 143 10.39 9.42 -11.96
CA ILE A 143 9.94 10.78 -12.33
C ILE A 143 9.20 11.46 -11.17
N VAL A 144 8.43 10.68 -10.41
CA VAL A 144 7.59 11.20 -9.32
C VAL A 144 8.37 11.40 -8.02
N PHE A 145 9.51 10.71 -7.84
CA PHE A 145 10.36 10.82 -6.65
C PHE A 145 11.29 12.03 -6.77
#